data_efc44852e5b44825e0f4c58eecd13a67
#
_entry.id   efc44852e5b44825e0f4c58eecd13a67
#
_cell.length_a   1.000
_cell.length_b   1.000
_cell.length_c   1.000
_cell.angle_alpha   90.00
_cell.angle_beta   90.00
_cell.angle_gamma   90.00
#
_symmetry.space_group_name_H-M   'P 1'
#
loop_
_entity.id
_entity.type
_entity.pdbx_description
1 polymer ?
#
loop_
_entity_poly.entity_id
_entity_poly.type
_entity_poly.pdbx_seq_one_letter_code
_entity_poly.pdbx_strand_id
1 'polypeptide(L)'
;MRRVVLFDLDSRIPNLALMKLSAYYKKRAFEVLLARQPSYLEANEYLASAVFHTEITKRKIAALRAIYGADVEIGGSGIDLAKRLPPEAEACFPDYSLYKHQHYAVGFLTRGCPKRCAFCVVPVKEGPVKKNSSAFSDFVPAGQQNVMLLDDNLLGFSEVESLLVEMARRHYAVNFSQTLDIAYLTPRVYEILLKVNYQNACFTRKRIYFSCNHPGTNKQFTDRKDMLKGFGIDAVCVVCIYGFNTSLSQDYQRWMVLRRLRLVPFFQEYWPIPGIPARLPVKFFDMDLNEVIRLTFRSNGQNWEKYLRWLNRLYFSTYGKYYLPLLKVIYRYNHRERLRPYLRQFDVLTTELYRSYQQTSGLGSAAPLNQSVNRAISKYGSPKSERG
;
A
#
# COMPACT_ATOMS: atom_id res chain seq x y z
N MET A 1 -24.21 10.96 -31.97
CA MET A 1 -24.08 11.17 -30.50
C MET A 1 -22.60 11.35 -30.18
N ARG A 2 -22.22 12.39 -29.42
CA ARG A 2 -20.80 12.53 -29.05
C ARG A 2 -20.41 11.46 -28.02
N ARG A 3 -19.20 10.94 -28.12
CA ARG A 3 -18.70 9.90 -27.27
C ARG A 3 -17.36 10.26 -26.65
N VAL A 4 -17.14 9.92 -25.40
CA VAL A 4 -15.84 9.99 -24.71
C VAL A 4 -15.44 8.61 -24.19
N VAL A 5 -14.19 8.25 -24.37
CA VAL A 5 -13.61 7.03 -23.78
C VAL A 5 -12.72 7.41 -22.60
N LEU A 6 -13.02 6.86 -21.45
CA LEU A 6 -12.24 6.99 -20.21
C LEU A 6 -11.43 5.72 -19.98
N PHE A 7 -10.10 5.82 -19.97
CA PHE A 7 -9.20 4.69 -19.72
C PHE A 7 -8.75 4.68 -18.27
N ASP A 8 -9.15 3.65 -17.52
CA ASP A 8 -8.64 3.36 -16.17
C ASP A 8 -7.47 2.39 -16.28
N LEU A 9 -6.23 2.91 -16.24
CA LEU A 9 -5.05 2.11 -16.58
C LEU A 9 -4.62 1.14 -15.50
N ASP A 10 -4.78 1.52 -14.21
CA ASP A 10 -4.18 0.76 -13.11
C ASP A 10 -4.89 0.87 -11.75
N SER A 11 -6.06 1.50 -11.68
CA SER A 11 -6.77 1.65 -10.42
C SER A 11 -7.26 0.31 -9.87
N ARG A 12 -7.01 0.10 -8.57
CA ARG A 12 -7.49 -1.09 -7.84
C ARG A 12 -8.85 -0.89 -7.20
N ILE A 13 -9.23 0.35 -6.99
CA ILE A 13 -10.54 0.81 -6.53
C ILE A 13 -11.12 1.72 -7.60
N PRO A 14 -12.41 2.04 -7.61
CA PRO A 14 -12.99 2.99 -8.54
C PRO A 14 -12.22 4.31 -8.57
N ASN A 15 -11.86 4.77 -9.75
CA ASN A 15 -11.08 5.98 -9.94
C ASN A 15 -12.00 7.20 -9.83
N LEU A 16 -11.91 7.91 -8.71
CA LEU A 16 -12.76 9.05 -8.42
C LEU A 16 -12.67 10.15 -9.50
N ALA A 17 -11.49 10.39 -10.08
CA ALA A 17 -11.32 11.37 -11.14
C ALA A 17 -12.10 10.98 -12.40
N LEU A 18 -12.05 9.70 -12.79
CA LEU A 18 -12.82 9.20 -13.93
C LEU A 18 -14.33 9.20 -13.66
N MET A 19 -14.76 8.93 -12.42
CA MET A 19 -16.18 9.03 -12.04
C MET A 19 -16.70 10.46 -12.15
N LYS A 20 -15.91 11.45 -11.75
CA LYS A 20 -16.25 12.87 -11.88
C LYS A 20 -16.25 13.32 -13.35
N LEU A 21 -15.27 12.88 -14.13
CA LEU A 21 -15.24 13.11 -15.58
C LEU A 21 -16.45 12.48 -16.27
N SER A 22 -16.82 11.26 -15.90
CA SER A 22 -18.02 10.61 -16.43
C SER A 22 -19.27 11.46 -16.18
N ALA A 23 -19.47 11.92 -14.96
CA ALA A 23 -20.59 12.80 -14.63
C ALA A 23 -20.55 14.12 -15.41
N TYR A 24 -19.36 14.71 -15.56
CA TYR A 24 -19.15 15.94 -16.32
C TYR A 24 -19.52 15.80 -17.80
N TYR A 25 -19.10 14.70 -18.45
CA TYR A 25 -19.40 14.45 -19.86
C TYR A 25 -20.88 14.04 -20.09
N LYS A 26 -21.46 13.24 -19.20
CA LYS A 26 -22.87 12.88 -19.26
C LYS A 26 -23.78 14.10 -19.15
N LYS A 27 -23.46 15.08 -18.30
CA LYS A 27 -24.16 16.37 -18.22
C LYS A 27 -24.11 17.16 -19.54
N ARG A 28 -23.14 16.87 -20.42
CA ARG A 28 -22.96 17.47 -21.74
C ARG A 28 -23.47 16.60 -22.89
N ALA A 29 -24.31 15.61 -22.55
CA ALA A 29 -24.91 14.67 -23.49
C ALA A 29 -23.91 13.81 -24.28
N PHE A 30 -22.74 13.53 -23.70
CA PHE A 30 -21.82 12.51 -24.24
C PHE A 30 -22.21 11.11 -23.77
N GLU A 31 -22.08 10.16 -24.67
CA GLU A 31 -21.96 8.75 -24.27
C GLU A 31 -20.58 8.53 -23.65
N VAL A 32 -20.54 7.91 -22.47
CA VAL A 32 -19.27 7.65 -21.73
C VAL A 32 -18.99 6.15 -21.71
N LEU A 33 -17.83 5.77 -22.23
CA LEU A 33 -17.31 4.41 -22.18
C LEU A 33 -16.13 4.34 -21.24
N LEU A 34 -16.09 3.29 -20.38
CA LEU A 34 -14.94 2.96 -19.55
C LEU A 34 -14.18 1.79 -20.15
N ALA A 35 -12.88 1.96 -20.37
CA ALA A 35 -11.97 0.89 -20.78
C ALA A 35 -10.81 0.73 -19.81
N ARG A 36 -10.35 -0.51 -19.58
CA ARG A 36 -9.21 -0.82 -18.69
C ARG A 36 -7.98 -1.30 -19.44
N GLN A 37 -8.14 -1.58 -20.72
CA GLN A 37 -7.07 -1.99 -21.61
C GLN A 37 -6.98 -1.04 -22.79
N PRO A 38 -5.78 -0.72 -23.28
CA PRO A 38 -5.59 -0.01 -24.53
C PRO A 38 -6.21 -0.79 -25.69
N SER A 39 -7.16 -0.18 -26.36
CA SER A 39 -7.82 -0.72 -27.56
C SER A 39 -8.35 0.44 -28.38
N TYR A 40 -8.45 0.28 -29.68
CA TYR A 40 -9.09 1.28 -30.52
C TYR A 40 -10.60 1.27 -30.28
N LEU A 41 -11.13 2.44 -29.93
CA LEU A 41 -12.56 2.70 -29.76
C LEU A 41 -12.84 4.05 -30.41
N GLU A 42 -13.82 4.11 -31.31
CA GLU A 42 -14.18 5.36 -31.95
C GLU A 42 -14.90 6.29 -30.99
N ALA A 43 -14.35 7.49 -30.81
CA ALA A 43 -14.92 8.54 -29.96
C ALA A 43 -14.45 9.94 -30.38
N ASN A 44 -15.03 10.96 -29.77
CA ASN A 44 -14.66 12.36 -29.99
C ASN A 44 -13.55 12.80 -29.02
N GLU A 45 -13.47 12.16 -27.86
CA GLU A 45 -12.49 12.51 -26.84
C GLU A 45 -11.96 11.25 -26.11
N TYR A 46 -10.69 11.28 -25.74
CA TYR A 46 -9.98 10.20 -25.08
C TYR A 46 -9.23 10.71 -23.86
N LEU A 47 -9.61 10.22 -22.67
CA LEU A 47 -8.94 10.57 -21.44
C LEU A 47 -8.48 9.30 -20.72
N ALA A 48 -7.29 9.36 -20.13
CA ALA A 48 -6.72 8.25 -19.38
C ALA A 48 -6.25 8.69 -18.00
N SER A 49 -6.44 7.83 -17.01
CA SER A 49 -5.93 8.04 -15.66
C SER A 49 -5.00 6.91 -15.24
N ALA A 50 -3.81 7.29 -14.74
CA ALA A 50 -2.83 6.40 -14.15
C ALA A 50 -2.52 6.86 -12.72
N VAL A 51 -2.79 6.00 -11.75
CA VAL A 51 -2.55 6.27 -10.32
C VAL A 51 -1.13 5.89 -9.92
N PHE A 52 -0.59 4.83 -10.54
CA PHE A 52 0.71 4.26 -10.22
C PHE A 52 1.71 4.46 -11.36
N HIS A 53 3.01 4.48 -11.01
CA HIS A 53 4.10 4.57 -11.99
C HIS A 53 4.80 3.21 -12.15
N THR A 54 4.05 2.18 -12.59
CA THR A 54 4.58 0.82 -12.79
C THR A 54 4.98 0.57 -14.24
N GLU A 55 5.81 -0.44 -14.49
CA GLU A 55 6.15 -0.83 -15.87
C GLU A 55 4.92 -1.25 -16.67
N ILE A 56 3.93 -1.86 -16.03
CA ILE A 56 2.67 -2.22 -16.69
C ILE A 56 1.91 -0.95 -17.09
N THR A 57 1.86 0.04 -16.21
CA THR A 57 1.22 1.33 -16.50
C THR A 57 1.93 2.03 -17.66
N LYS A 58 3.26 2.07 -17.67
CA LYS A 58 4.05 2.65 -18.76
C LYS A 58 3.76 1.97 -20.10
N ARG A 59 3.72 0.63 -20.13
CA ARG A 59 3.37 -0.12 -21.35
C ARG A 59 1.96 0.21 -21.85
N LYS A 60 0.97 0.32 -20.95
CA LYS A 60 -0.39 0.72 -21.33
C LYS A 60 -0.44 2.15 -21.89
N ILE A 61 0.31 3.07 -21.30
CA ILE A 61 0.43 4.45 -21.78
C ILE A 61 1.05 4.47 -23.19
N ALA A 62 2.16 3.73 -23.39
CA ALA A 62 2.79 3.63 -24.69
C ALA A 62 1.84 3.06 -25.75
N ALA A 63 1.07 2.03 -25.41
CA ALA A 63 0.06 1.46 -26.30
C ALA A 63 -1.06 2.48 -26.64
N LEU A 64 -1.56 3.25 -25.66
CA LEU A 64 -2.53 4.31 -25.93
C LEU A 64 -1.96 5.39 -26.86
N ARG A 65 -0.73 5.81 -26.62
CA ARG A 65 -0.05 6.79 -27.48
C ARG A 65 0.17 6.27 -28.89
N ALA A 66 0.44 4.96 -29.06
CA ALA A 66 0.56 4.33 -30.36
C ALA A 66 -0.78 4.31 -31.12
N ILE A 67 -1.90 4.18 -30.42
CA ILE A 67 -3.25 4.14 -31.02
C ILE A 67 -3.78 5.54 -31.32
N TYR A 68 -3.65 6.48 -30.36
CA TYR A 68 -4.35 7.78 -30.41
C TYR A 68 -3.41 8.98 -30.54
N GLY A 69 -2.07 8.77 -30.50
CA GLY A 69 -1.12 9.87 -30.61
C GLY A 69 -1.28 10.94 -29.53
N ALA A 70 -1.45 12.18 -29.97
CA ALA A 70 -1.68 13.34 -29.10
C ALA A 70 -3.15 13.49 -28.66
N ASP A 71 -4.09 12.80 -29.31
CA ASP A 71 -5.53 12.95 -29.04
C ASP A 71 -5.93 12.35 -27.68
N VAL A 72 -5.12 11.44 -27.11
CA VAL A 72 -5.38 10.93 -25.76
C VAL A 72 -4.74 11.81 -24.71
N GLU A 73 -5.57 12.41 -23.87
CA GLU A 73 -5.13 13.16 -22.69
C GLU A 73 -4.90 12.23 -21.51
N ILE A 74 -3.67 12.19 -20.99
CA ILE A 74 -3.29 11.29 -19.87
C ILE A 74 -2.99 12.11 -18.62
N GLY A 75 -3.57 11.71 -17.50
CA GLY A 75 -3.35 12.31 -16.18
C GLY A 75 -3.26 11.28 -15.07
N GLY A 76 -3.29 11.78 -13.84
CA GLY A 76 -3.21 10.99 -12.62
C GLY A 76 -1.85 11.04 -11.93
N SER A 77 -1.84 10.68 -10.66
CA SER A 77 -0.66 10.84 -9.77
C SER A 77 0.57 10.02 -10.20
N GLY A 78 0.36 8.96 -10.97
CA GLY A 78 1.46 8.17 -11.52
C GLY A 78 2.21 8.82 -12.67
N ILE A 79 1.69 9.91 -13.25
CA ILE A 79 2.22 10.57 -14.45
C ILE A 79 2.58 12.01 -14.17
N ASP A 80 1.64 12.79 -13.66
CA ASP A 80 1.80 14.21 -13.43
C ASP A 80 1.14 14.63 -12.12
N LEU A 81 1.95 15.07 -11.17
CA LEU A 81 1.48 15.52 -9.87
C LEU A 81 0.83 16.91 -9.91
N ALA A 82 1.09 17.70 -10.96
CA ALA A 82 0.52 19.03 -11.11
C ALA A 82 -0.85 19.01 -11.80
N LYS A 83 -1.11 18.00 -12.63
CA LYS A 83 -2.36 17.92 -13.39
C LYS A 83 -3.57 17.77 -12.49
N ARG A 84 -4.59 18.58 -12.77
CA ARG A 84 -5.87 18.62 -12.04
C ARG A 84 -7.02 18.41 -13.00
N LEU A 85 -8.18 17.99 -12.47
CA LEU A 85 -9.42 18.03 -13.22
C LEU A 85 -9.83 19.49 -13.49
N PRO A 86 -10.54 19.76 -14.59
CA PRO A 86 -11.23 21.03 -14.74
C PRO A 86 -12.14 21.30 -13.52
N PRO A 87 -12.25 22.56 -13.05
CA PRO A 87 -13.04 22.89 -11.85
C PRO A 87 -14.48 22.37 -11.92
N GLU A 88 -15.12 22.45 -13.10
CA GLU A 88 -16.48 21.98 -13.31
C GLU A 88 -16.59 20.46 -13.21
N ALA A 89 -15.57 19.72 -13.62
CA ALA A 89 -15.51 18.27 -13.46
C ALA A 89 -15.23 17.89 -11.99
N GLU A 90 -14.31 18.62 -11.33
CA GLU A 90 -14.01 18.39 -9.90
C GLU A 90 -15.25 18.62 -9.02
N ALA A 91 -16.12 19.58 -9.37
CA ALA A 91 -17.36 19.86 -8.67
C ALA A 91 -18.50 18.87 -8.95
N CYS A 92 -18.33 17.93 -9.87
CA CYS A 92 -19.36 16.94 -10.15
C CYS A 92 -19.47 15.89 -9.04
N PHE A 93 -20.72 15.52 -8.72
CA PHE A 93 -20.99 14.31 -7.94
C PHE A 93 -20.47 13.09 -8.71
N PRO A 94 -19.77 12.14 -8.07
CA PRO A 94 -19.19 10.99 -8.76
C PRO A 94 -20.26 10.12 -9.44
N ASP A 95 -20.01 9.73 -10.66
CA ASP A 95 -20.88 8.80 -11.39
C ASP A 95 -20.61 7.35 -10.98
N TYR A 96 -21.40 6.84 -10.07
CA TYR A 96 -21.30 5.48 -9.59
C TYR A 96 -21.71 4.42 -10.61
N SER A 97 -22.40 4.80 -11.69
CA SER A 97 -22.75 3.86 -12.76
C SER A 97 -21.56 3.49 -13.64
N LEU A 98 -20.45 4.26 -13.57
CA LEU A 98 -19.24 4.00 -14.36
C LEU A 98 -18.57 2.67 -13.99
N TYR A 99 -18.62 2.29 -12.69
CA TYR A 99 -18.05 1.05 -12.19
C TYR A 99 -19.14 0.10 -11.71
N LYS A 100 -19.34 -0.97 -12.45
CA LYS A 100 -20.33 -2.00 -12.09
C LYS A 100 -19.97 -2.66 -10.74
N HIS A 101 -20.99 -2.99 -9.97
CA HIS A 101 -20.87 -3.70 -8.69
C HIS A 101 -20.14 -2.94 -7.58
N GLN A 102 -20.04 -1.63 -7.65
CA GLN A 102 -19.53 -0.83 -6.56
C GLN A 102 -20.56 -0.75 -5.43
N HIS A 103 -20.13 -1.16 -4.22
CA HIS A 103 -20.99 -1.24 -3.03
C HIS A 103 -20.57 -0.27 -1.92
N TYR A 104 -19.78 0.74 -2.27
CA TYR A 104 -19.35 1.80 -1.35
C TYR A 104 -19.21 3.14 -2.07
N ALA A 105 -19.39 4.21 -1.32
CA ALA A 105 -19.05 5.56 -1.77
C ALA A 105 -17.53 5.80 -1.64
N VAL A 106 -16.97 6.65 -2.52
CA VAL A 106 -15.56 7.01 -2.48
C VAL A 106 -15.40 8.53 -2.62
N GLY A 107 -14.58 9.13 -1.74
CA GLY A 107 -14.37 10.56 -1.77
C GLY A 107 -13.34 11.05 -0.75
N PHE A 108 -13.22 12.37 -0.66
CA PHE A 108 -12.36 13.07 0.28
C PHE A 108 -13.22 14.02 1.14
N LEU A 109 -12.93 14.11 2.42
CA LEU A 109 -13.41 15.17 3.30
C LEU A 109 -12.36 16.26 3.46
N THR A 110 -11.08 15.85 3.46
CA THR A 110 -9.91 16.72 3.54
C THR A 110 -8.89 16.33 2.49
N ARG A 111 -8.03 17.26 2.08
CA ARG A 111 -6.88 16.99 1.20
C ARG A 111 -5.62 17.58 1.82
N GLY A 112 -4.48 16.97 1.51
CA GLY A 112 -3.17 17.40 1.98
C GLY A 112 -2.76 16.78 3.32
N CYS A 113 -1.54 17.10 3.75
CA CYS A 113 -0.97 16.57 4.97
C CYS A 113 -0.07 17.61 5.64
N PRO A 114 -0.09 17.77 6.97
CA PRO A 114 0.80 18.70 7.67
C PRO A 114 2.25 18.22 7.66
N LYS A 115 2.50 16.92 7.36
CA LYS A 115 3.83 16.34 7.28
C LYS A 115 4.43 16.47 5.87
N ARG A 116 5.75 16.64 5.84
CA ARG A 116 6.54 16.73 4.60
C ARG A 116 7.45 15.50 4.46
N CYS A 117 6.86 14.31 4.45
CA CYS A 117 7.63 13.08 4.31
C CYS A 117 8.30 13.03 2.94
N ALA A 118 9.62 12.83 2.90
CA ALA A 118 10.40 12.91 1.67
C ALA A 118 10.04 11.84 0.62
N PHE A 119 9.40 10.74 1.03
CA PHE A 119 8.92 9.68 0.15
C PHE A 119 7.51 9.93 -0.40
N CYS A 120 6.80 10.94 0.09
CA CYS A 120 5.37 11.11 -0.12
C CYS A 120 5.09 12.15 -1.21
N VAL A 121 4.14 11.85 -2.07
CA VAL A 121 3.67 12.75 -3.14
C VAL A 121 2.78 13.88 -2.61
N VAL A 122 2.15 13.69 -1.44
CA VAL A 122 1.13 14.60 -0.91
C VAL A 122 1.65 16.04 -0.72
N PRO A 123 2.86 16.28 -0.16
CA PRO A 123 3.37 17.64 -0.05
C PRO A 123 3.50 18.37 -1.38
N VAL A 124 3.85 17.63 -2.45
CA VAL A 124 4.00 18.20 -3.81
C VAL A 124 2.64 18.35 -4.48
N LYS A 125 1.79 17.33 -4.35
CA LYS A 125 0.50 17.27 -5.02
C LYS A 125 -0.56 18.13 -4.35
N GLU A 126 -0.75 17.99 -3.05
CA GLU A 126 -1.88 18.57 -2.32
C GLU A 126 -1.45 19.73 -1.39
N GLY A 127 -0.19 19.73 -0.94
CA GLY A 127 0.32 20.72 0.03
C GLY A 127 -0.17 20.47 1.47
N PRO A 128 -0.26 21.54 2.30
CA PRO A 128 -0.74 21.42 3.68
C PRO A 128 -2.21 20.97 3.74
N VAL A 129 -2.64 20.47 4.91
CA VAL A 129 -4.03 20.02 5.09
C VAL A 129 -5.00 21.16 4.82
N LYS A 130 -5.95 20.89 3.95
CA LYS A 130 -7.06 21.76 3.60
C LYS A 130 -8.36 21.02 3.86
N LYS A 131 -9.33 21.67 4.46
CA LYS A 131 -10.70 21.18 4.38
C LYS A 131 -11.05 21.15 2.90
N ASN A 132 -11.40 19.99 2.39
CA ASN A 132 -12.10 19.97 1.12
C ASN A 132 -13.46 20.65 1.37
N SER A 133 -13.92 21.44 0.44
CA SER A 133 -15.30 21.97 0.47
C SER A 133 -16.37 20.85 0.39
N SER A 134 -15.95 19.60 0.31
CA SER A 134 -16.83 18.43 0.21
C SER A 134 -17.37 18.02 1.57
N ALA A 135 -18.69 17.95 1.66
CA ALA A 135 -19.41 17.20 2.67
C ALA A 135 -19.65 15.76 2.19
N PHE A 136 -20.13 14.89 3.07
CA PHE A 136 -20.54 13.54 2.66
C PHE A 136 -21.61 13.55 1.55
N SER A 137 -22.51 14.54 1.59
CA SER A 137 -23.53 14.76 0.55
C SER A 137 -22.97 14.95 -0.87
N ASP A 138 -21.72 15.37 -0.99
CA ASP A 138 -21.11 15.68 -2.29
C ASP A 138 -20.57 14.43 -3.01
N PHE A 139 -20.48 13.29 -2.28
CA PHE A 139 -19.99 12.05 -2.86
C PHE A 139 -20.64 10.77 -2.33
N VAL A 140 -21.49 10.84 -1.30
CA VAL A 140 -22.19 9.65 -0.77
C VAL A 140 -23.62 9.61 -1.32
N PRO A 141 -23.97 8.62 -2.17
CA PRO A 141 -25.32 8.46 -2.66
C PRO A 141 -26.32 8.21 -1.54
N ALA A 142 -27.57 8.64 -1.74
CA ALA A 142 -28.63 8.32 -0.79
C ALA A 142 -28.76 6.81 -0.54
N GLY A 143 -28.86 6.41 0.73
CA GLY A 143 -28.95 5.01 1.14
C GLY A 143 -27.61 4.26 1.21
N GLN A 144 -26.50 4.83 0.73
CA GLN A 144 -25.19 4.20 0.82
C GLN A 144 -24.59 4.37 2.23
N GLN A 145 -24.26 3.26 2.88
CA GLN A 145 -23.68 3.26 4.22
C GLN A 145 -22.17 3.01 4.24
N ASN A 146 -21.63 2.33 3.22
CA ASN A 146 -20.20 2.05 3.14
C ASN A 146 -19.48 3.22 2.49
N VAL A 147 -18.47 3.77 3.16
CA VAL A 147 -17.73 4.96 2.71
C VAL A 147 -16.24 4.70 2.75
N MET A 148 -15.57 4.78 1.63
CA MET A 148 -14.12 4.74 1.52
C MET A 148 -13.58 6.16 1.42
N LEU A 149 -12.88 6.61 2.45
CA LEU A 149 -12.21 7.90 2.47
C LEU A 149 -10.81 7.81 1.90
N LEU A 150 -10.50 8.70 0.98
CA LEU A 150 -9.20 8.80 0.32
C LEU A 150 -8.31 9.90 0.95
N ASP A 151 -8.72 10.45 2.08
CA ASP A 151 -8.04 11.54 2.80
C ASP A 151 -6.58 11.17 3.09
N ASP A 152 -5.64 12.04 2.73
CA ASP A 152 -4.20 11.77 2.84
C ASP A 152 -3.72 11.61 4.29
N ASN A 153 -4.24 12.44 5.20
CA ASN A 153 -3.99 12.34 6.64
C ASN A 153 -5.14 13.00 7.42
N LEU A 154 -6.25 12.31 7.52
CA LEU A 154 -7.46 12.84 8.15
C LEU A 154 -7.22 13.34 9.58
N LEU A 155 -6.45 12.60 10.41
CA LEU A 155 -6.19 13.00 11.80
C LEU A 155 -5.33 14.27 11.93
N GLY A 156 -4.64 14.68 10.87
CA GLY A 156 -3.88 15.93 10.84
C GLY A 156 -4.74 17.17 10.59
N PHE A 157 -6.05 17.02 10.40
CA PHE A 157 -6.98 18.13 10.22
C PHE A 157 -7.42 18.70 11.58
N SER A 158 -7.42 20.02 11.72
CA SER A 158 -7.71 20.70 13.00
C SER A 158 -9.10 20.41 13.57
N GLU A 159 -10.09 20.25 12.68
CA GLU A 159 -11.49 19.99 13.04
C GLU A 159 -11.88 18.51 12.88
N VAL A 160 -10.91 17.60 12.97
CA VAL A 160 -11.14 16.16 12.74
C VAL A 160 -12.20 15.57 13.68
N GLU A 161 -12.30 16.07 14.91
CA GLU A 161 -13.30 15.60 15.88
C GLU A 161 -14.72 15.75 15.36
N SER A 162 -15.05 16.90 14.74
CA SER A 162 -16.37 17.15 14.16
C SER A 162 -16.70 16.16 13.02
N LEU A 163 -15.71 15.85 12.17
CA LEU A 163 -15.87 14.87 11.09
C LEU A 163 -16.09 13.45 11.63
N LEU A 164 -15.32 13.05 12.64
CA LEU A 164 -15.47 11.73 13.26
C LEU A 164 -16.81 11.59 13.99
N VAL A 165 -17.28 12.65 14.67
CA VAL A 165 -18.61 12.68 15.30
C VAL A 165 -19.71 12.56 14.25
N GLU A 166 -19.58 13.25 13.12
CA GLU A 166 -20.53 13.12 12.01
C GLU A 166 -20.58 11.69 11.43
N MET A 167 -19.42 11.05 11.23
CA MET A 167 -19.34 9.65 10.79
C MET A 167 -20.08 8.72 11.75
N ALA A 168 -19.85 8.87 13.05
CA ALA A 168 -20.51 8.07 14.07
C ALA A 168 -22.03 8.30 14.10
N ARG A 169 -22.48 9.56 14.01
CA ARG A 169 -23.90 9.93 14.00
C ARG A 169 -24.65 9.40 12.77
N ARG A 170 -23.99 9.39 11.60
CA ARG A 170 -24.55 8.85 10.37
C ARG A 170 -24.48 7.33 10.27
N HIS A 171 -23.84 6.67 11.24
CA HIS A 171 -23.63 5.23 11.27
C HIS A 171 -22.91 4.68 10.02
N TYR A 172 -22.07 5.50 9.36
CA TYR A 172 -21.30 5.06 8.22
C TYR A 172 -20.31 3.96 8.60
N ALA A 173 -20.23 2.92 7.77
CA ALA A 173 -19.11 2.00 7.77
C ALA A 173 -17.97 2.65 6.97
N VAL A 174 -16.89 3.07 7.66
CA VAL A 174 -15.83 3.89 7.07
C VAL A 174 -14.55 3.11 6.89
N ASN A 175 -14.00 3.12 5.69
CA ASN A 175 -12.65 2.69 5.43
C ASN A 175 -11.71 3.89 5.29
N PHE A 176 -10.70 3.99 6.13
CA PHE A 176 -9.62 4.98 6.02
C PHE A 176 -8.52 4.41 5.12
N SER A 177 -8.62 4.64 3.81
CA SER A 177 -7.80 3.93 2.81
C SER A 177 -6.33 4.34 2.81
N GLN A 178 -6.01 5.58 3.25
CA GLN A 178 -4.66 6.14 3.20
C GLN A 178 -3.91 6.09 4.54
N THR A 179 -4.37 5.35 5.49
CA THR A 179 -3.83 5.26 6.85
C THR A 179 -3.98 6.53 7.68
N LEU A 180 -4.08 6.35 8.97
CA LEU A 180 -4.09 7.42 9.95
C LEU A 180 -2.68 7.60 10.54
N ASP A 181 -2.30 8.83 10.85
CA ASP A 181 -1.03 9.08 11.51
C ASP A 181 -1.18 9.00 13.03
N ILE A 182 -0.47 8.04 13.64
CA ILE A 182 -0.51 7.80 15.09
C ILE A 182 -0.13 9.03 15.92
N ALA A 183 0.65 9.96 15.38
CA ALA A 183 1.05 11.18 16.09
C ALA A 183 -0.14 12.05 16.50
N TYR A 184 -1.21 12.03 15.71
CA TYR A 184 -2.42 12.80 15.93
C TYR A 184 -3.52 12.03 16.69
N LEU A 185 -3.25 10.80 17.12
CA LEU A 185 -4.18 10.04 17.97
C LEU A 185 -4.08 10.56 19.41
N THR A 186 -4.87 11.57 19.72
CA THR A 186 -5.06 12.08 21.09
C THR A 186 -6.09 11.22 21.85
N PRO A 187 -6.16 11.28 23.19
CA PRO A 187 -7.20 10.58 23.95
C PRO A 187 -8.62 10.93 23.47
N ARG A 188 -8.88 12.20 23.18
CA ARG A 188 -10.18 12.65 22.69
C ARG A 188 -10.54 12.10 21.32
N VAL A 189 -9.60 12.16 20.36
CA VAL A 189 -9.76 11.55 19.01
C VAL A 189 -9.99 10.05 19.12
N TYR A 190 -9.26 9.37 20.01
CA TYR A 190 -9.45 7.95 20.27
C TYR A 190 -10.86 7.60 20.74
N GLU A 191 -11.38 8.32 21.74
CA GLU A 191 -12.74 8.12 22.26
C GLU A 191 -13.82 8.26 21.17
N ILE A 192 -13.66 9.22 20.26
CA ILE A 192 -14.58 9.41 19.15
C ILE A 192 -14.41 8.30 18.10
N LEU A 193 -13.17 7.94 17.76
CA LEU A 193 -12.89 6.85 16.81
C LEU A 193 -13.48 5.51 17.25
N LEU A 194 -13.54 5.23 18.56
CA LEU A 194 -14.18 4.00 19.06
C LEU A 194 -15.67 3.93 18.73
N LYS A 195 -16.34 5.07 18.52
CA LYS A 195 -17.75 5.17 18.14
C LYS A 195 -17.97 5.10 16.64
N VAL A 196 -16.92 5.29 15.84
CA VAL A 196 -16.98 5.15 14.37
C VAL A 196 -16.96 3.68 14.00
N ASN A 197 -17.78 3.28 13.06
CA ASN A 197 -17.77 1.94 12.50
C ASN A 197 -16.67 1.82 11.42
N TYR A 198 -15.39 1.78 11.85
CA TYR A 198 -14.26 1.63 10.93
C TYR A 198 -14.16 0.20 10.38
N GLN A 199 -13.88 0.08 9.08
CA GLN A 199 -13.91 -1.18 8.35
C GLN A 199 -12.65 -1.38 7.48
N ASN A 200 -12.38 -2.64 7.11
CA ASN A 200 -11.41 -2.94 6.06
C ASN A 200 -11.94 -2.48 4.68
N ALA A 201 -11.10 -2.51 3.65
CA ALA A 201 -11.47 -2.06 2.30
C ALA A 201 -12.61 -2.87 1.65
N CYS A 202 -12.91 -4.06 2.15
CA CYS A 202 -14.03 -4.89 1.68
C CYS A 202 -15.28 -4.74 2.56
N PHE A 203 -15.26 -3.93 3.60
CA PHE A 203 -16.38 -3.72 4.55
C PHE A 203 -16.89 -5.02 5.21
N THR A 204 -16.00 -5.98 5.48
CA THR A 204 -16.34 -7.29 6.03
C THR A 204 -15.94 -7.47 7.48
N ARG A 205 -15.08 -6.59 8.02
CA ARG A 205 -14.61 -6.68 9.41
C ARG A 205 -14.06 -5.34 9.90
N LYS A 206 -14.14 -5.11 11.20
CA LYS A 206 -13.49 -3.96 11.85
C LYS A 206 -11.99 -3.98 11.60
N ARG A 207 -11.46 -2.92 11.00
CA ARG A 207 -10.04 -2.70 10.79
C ARG A 207 -9.73 -1.22 10.66
N ILE A 208 -8.76 -0.77 11.43
CA ILE A 208 -8.22 0.58 11.35
C ILE A 208 -6.75 0.52 10.97
N TYR A 209 -6.29 1.47 10.17
CA TYR A 209 -4.95 1.47 9.60
C TYR A 209 -4.18 2.68 10.10
N PHE A 210 -3.00 2.44 10.70
CA PHE A 210 -2.03 3.48 11.04
C PHE A 210 -0.76 3.32 10.21
N SER A 211 0.05 4.38 10.12
CA SER A 211 1.35 4.33 9.45
C SER A 211 2.51 4.38 10.44
N CYS A 212 3.55 3.56 10.16
CA CYS A 212 4.82 3.55 10.88
C CYS A 212 5.98 3.54 9.87
N ASN A 213 6.25 4.68 9.25
CA ASN A 213 7.19 4.79 8.13
C ASN A 213 8.62 5.19 8.51
N HIS A 214 8.87 5.44 9.80
CA HIS A 214 10.18 5.78 10.33
C HIS A 214 10.40 5.12 11.69
N PRO A 215 11.63 4.65 12.04
CA PRO A 215 11.94 4.02 13.32
C PRO A 215 11.57 4.87 14.53
N GLY A 216 11.71 6.20 14.45
CA GLY A 216 11.30 7.13 15.50
C GLY A 216 9.81 7.09 15.84
N THR A 217 8.97 6.57 14.94
CA THR A 217 7.53 6.40 15.19
C THR A 217 7.24 5.25 16.16
N ASN A 218 8.18 4.31 16.37
CA ASN A 218 8.03 3.20 17.30
C ASN A 218 7.63 3.65 18.71
N LYS A 219 8.26 4.73 19.20
CA LYS A 219 7.94 5.29 20.52
C LYS A 219 6.49 5.73 20.60
N GLN A 220 5.96 6.38 19.58
CA GLN A 220 4.57 6.85 19.53
C GLN A 220 3.57 5.69 19.65
N PHE A 221 3.85 4.54 19.04
CA PHE A 221 3.05 3.33 19.20
C PHE A 221 3.14 2.76 20.61
N THR A 222 4.33 2.77 21.21
CA THR A 222 4.54 2.30 22.59
C THR A 222 3.82 3.20 23.60
N ASP A 223 3.93 4.51 23.44
CA ASP A 223 3.28 5.50 24.32
C ASP A 223 1.74 5.41 24.26
N ARG A 224 1.17 4.96 23.15
CA ARG A 224 -0.29 4.83 22.92
C ARG A 224 -0.79 3.38 23.00
N LYS A 225 0.00 2.49 23.58
CA LYS A 225 -0.31 1.06 23.63
C LYS A 225 -1.70 0.71 24.16
N ASP A 226 -2.17 1.45 25.17
CA ASP A 226 -3.46 1.13 25.80
C ASP A 226 -4.62 1.62 24.93
N MET A 227 -4.52 2.77 24.27
CA MET A 227 -5.48 3.20 23.26
C MET A 227 -5.54 2.20 22.09
N LEU A 228 -4.37 1.72 21.62
CA LEU A 228 -4.32 0.75 20.52
C LEU A 228 -4.96 -0.59 20.90
N LYS A 229 -4.82 -1.05 22.14
CA LYS A 229 -5.51 -2.26 22.63
C LYS A 229 -7.03 -2.09 22.64
N GLY A 230 -7.54 -0.91 22.91
CA GLY A 230 -8.97 -0.62 22.97
C GLY A 230 -9.68 -0.75 21.63
N PHE A 231 -8.98 -0.66 20.48
CA PHE A 231 -9.55 -0.97 19.17
C PHE A 231 -9.84 -2.47 18.98
N GLY A 232 -9.27 -3.34 19.82
CA GLY A 232 -9.42 -4.79 19.75
C GLY A 232 -8.25 -5.52 19.11
N ILE A 233 -8.15 -6.80 19.42
CA ILE A 233 -7.10 -7.68 18.89
C ILE A 233 -7.28 -7.77 17.36
N ASP A 234 -6.17 -7.68 16.64
CA ASP A 234 -6.12 -7.74 15.17
C ASP A 234 -6.93 -6.66 14.43
N ALA A 235 -7.59 -5.74 15.12
CA ALA A 235 -8.29 -4.63 14.47
C ALA A 235 -7.32 -3.56 13.95
N VAL A 236 -6.17 -3.39 14.57
CA VAL A 236 -5.17 -2.38 14.19
C VAL A 236 -4.14 -2.98 13.23
N CYS A 237 -4.13 -2.48 12.00
CA CYS A 237 -3.10 -2.78 11.01
C CYS A 237 -2.14 -1.58 10.88
N VAL A 238 -0.84 -1.84 10.88
CA VAL A 238 0.17 -0.79 10.79
C VAL A 238 0.96 -0.94 9.50
N VAL A 239 0.77 0.01 8.59
CA VAL A 239 1.48 0.06 7.31
C VAL A 239 2.86 0.67 7.52
N CYS A 240 3.88 -0.05 7.07
CA CYS A 240 5.29 0.35 7.14
C CYS A 240 5.88 0.39 5.74
N ILE A 241 6.34 1.55 5.29
CA ILE A 241 7.09 1.64 4.04
C ILE A 241 8.52 1.15 4.30
N TYR A 242 9.06 0.33 3.39
CA TYR A 242 10.46 -0.08 3.36
C TYR A 242 11.09 0.19 1.99
N GLY A 243 12.42 0.21 1.93
CA GLY A 243 13.15 0.42 0.69
C GLY A 243 13.28 1.89 0.25
N PHE A 244 12.93 2.84 1.12
CA PHE A 244 13.17 4.26 0.89
C PHE A 244 14.40 4.76 1.65
N ASN A 245 14.33 4.87 2.97
CA ASN A 245 15.39 5.42 3.82
C ASN A 245 15.56 4.68 5.14
N THR A 246 15.14 3.44 5.20
CA THR A 246 15.33 2.58 6.37
C THR A 246 16.21 1.39 6.02
N SER A 247 17.06 0.99 6.97
CA SER A 247 17.85 -0.22 6.85
C SER A 247 17.03 -1.46 7.26
N LEU A 248 17.53 -2.63 6.93
CA LEU A 248 16.89 -3.89 7.28
C LEU A 248 16.75 -4.07 8.78
N SER A 249 17.77 -3.69 9.57
CA SER A 249 17.72 -3.75 11.03
C SER A 249 16.66 -2.82 11.61
N GLN A 250 16.52 -1.63 11.08
CA GLN A 250 15.48 -0.68 11.48
C GLN A 250 14.08 -1.20 11.15
N ASP A 251 13.93 -1.83 10.00
CA ASP A 251 12.66 -2.43 9.58
C ASP A 251 12.29 -3.62 10.48
N TYR A 252 13.29 -4.46 10.82
CA TYR A 252 13.11 -5.54 11.78
C TYR A 252 12.71 -5.02 13.17
N GLN A 253 13.37 -3.98 13.67
CA GLN A 253 13.01 -3.35 14.94
C GLN A 253 11.56 -2.83 14.94
N ARG A 254 11.12 -2.16 13.88
CA ARG A 254 9.72 -1.73 13.72
C ARG A 254 8.77 -2.92 13.82
N TRP A 255 9.07 -3.97 13.08
CA TRP A 255 8.27 -5.20 13.11
C TRP A 255 8.19 -5.80 14.52
N MET A 256 9.34 -5.90 15.22
CA MET A 256 9.40 -6.45 16.59
C MET A 256 8.57 -5.63 17.58
N VAL A 257 8.67 -4.31 17.53
CA VAL A 257 7.88 -3.41 18.41
C VAL A 257 6.39 -3.61 18.15
N LEU A 258 5.96 -3.57 16.90
CA LEU A 258 4.54 -3.72 16.54
C LEU A 258 4.00 -5.10 16.95
N ARG A 259 4.78 -6.17 16.76
CA ARG A 259 4.37 -7.53 17.18
C ARG A 259 4.28 -7.67 18.70
N ARG A 260 5.19 -7.07 19.46
CA ARG A 260 5.10 -7.03 20.92
C ARG A 260 3.84 -6.30 21.41
N LEU A 261 3.41 -5.30 20.70
CA LEU A 261 2.16 -4.58 20.96
C LEU A 261 0.91 -5.32 20.45
N ARG A 262 1.06 -6.54 19.89
CA ARG A 262 -0.02 -7.35 19.28
C ARG A 262 -0.72 -6.66 18.12
N LEU A 263 -0.01 -5.78 17.41
CA LEU A 263 -0.50 -5.12 16.20
C LEU A 263 -0.18 -5.97 14.97
N VAL A 264 -0.88 -5.71 13.86
CA VAL A 264 -0.67 -6.39 12.58
C VAL A 264 0.21 -5.53 11.68
N PRO A 265 1.54 -5.75 11.62
CA PRO A 265 2.41 -4.99 10.72
C PRO A 265 2.19 -5.43 9.28
N PHE A 266 2.07 -4.47 8.38
CA PHE A 266 2.00 -4.67 6.93
C PHE A 266 3.09 -3.86 6.26
N PHE A 267 4.13 -4.53 5.77
CA PHE A 267 5.24 -3.88 5.09
C PHE A 267 4.93 -3.69 3.61
N GLN A 268 4.99 -2.44 3.17
CA GLN A 268 4.77 -2.02 1.81
C GLN A 268 6.05 -1.49 1.19
N GLU A 269 6.37 -1.98 0.00
CA GLU A 269 7.50 -1.51 -0.77
C GLU A 269 7.31 -0.07 -1.20
N TYR A 270 8.37 0.74 -1.08
CA TYR A 270 8.41 2.05 -1.71
C TYR A 270 8.57 1.91 -3.24
N TRP A 271 7.70 2.57 -3.96
CA TRP A 271 7.79 2.69 -5.41
C TRP A 271 8.12 4.12 -5.77
N PRO A 272 9.23 4.37 -6.50
CA PRO A 272 9.56 5.69 -6.99
C PRO A 272 8.44 6.24 -7.88
N ILE A 273 8.11 7.49 -7.65
CA ILE A 273 7.12 8.23 -8.43
C ILE A 273 7.85 9.40 -9.09
N PRO A 274 7.51 9.80 -10.33
CA PRO A 274 8.11 10.96 -10.97
C PRO A 274 8.00 12.20 -10.08
N GLY A 275 9.10 12.95 -9.94
CA GLY A 275 9.18 14.15 -9.10
C GLY A 275 9.47 13.88 -7.61
N ILE A 276 9.50 12.61 -7.17
CA ILE A 276 9.91 12.24 -5.81
C ILE A 276 11.24 11.50 -5.86
N PRO A 277 12.26 11.90 -5.07
CA PRO A 277 13.57 11.27 -5.08
C PRO A 277 13.49 9.77 -4.72
N ALA A 278 14.04 8.91 -5.58
CA ALA A 278 14.29 7.52 -5.25
C ALA A 278 15.55 7.43 -4.39
N ARG A 279 15.41 7.53 -3.08
CA ARG A 279 16.52 7.33 -2.15
C ARG A 279 16.44 5.92 -1.59
N LEU A 280 17.41 5.08 -1.96
CA LEU A 280 17.68 3.86 -1.22
C LEU A 280 18.71 4.18 -0.13
N PRO A 281 18.59 3.60 1.07
CA PRO A 281 19.60 3.77 2.11
C PRO A 281 20.94 3.25 1.61
N VAL A 282 22.01 3.98 1.93
CA VAL A 282 23.39 3.62 1.53
C VAL A 282 23.81 2.25 2.06
N LYS A 283 23.21 1.80 3.16
CA LYS A 283 23.39 0.49 3.78
C LYS A 283 22.02 -0.14 4.08
N PHE A 284 21.31 -0.52 3.06
CA PHE A 284 20.02 -1.20 3.26
C PHE A 284 20.19 -2.53 4.01
N PHE A 285 21.22 -3.31 3.66
CA PHE A 285 21.62 -4.55 4.34
C PHE A 285 22.69 -4.23 5.38
N ASP A 286 22.29 -3.69 6.52
CA ASP A 286 23.13 -3.38 7.67
C ASP A 286 23.16 -4.53 8.68
N MET A 287 22.38 -5.58 8.47
CA MET A 287 22.40 -6.79 9.27
C MET A 287 23.14 -7.90 8.52
N ASP A 288 24.11 -8.47 9.18
CA ASP A 288 24.70 -9.76 8.81
C ASP A 288 23.59 -10.83 8.92
N LEU A 289 23.59 -11.77 7.96
CA LEU A 289 22.65 -12.88 7.96
C LEU A 289 22.78 -13.74 9.24
N ASN A 290 23.99 -13.86 9.79
CA ASN A 290 24.25 -14.50 11.08
C ASN A 290 23.55 -13.79 12.24
N GLU A 291 23.44 -12.48 12.20
CA GLU A 291 22.75 -11.69 13.21
C GLU A 291 21.23 -11.91 13.11
N VAL A 292 20.66 -11.95 11.91
CA VAL A 292 19.26 -12.30 11.68
C VAL A 292 18.96 -13.68 12.24
N ILE A 293 19.82 -14.64 11.98
CA ILE A 293 19.70 -16.02 12.51
C ILE A 293 19.79 -16.03 14.03
N ARG A 294 20.78 -15.33 14.60
CA ARG A 294 20.97 -15.23 16.06
C ARG A 294 19.77 -14.61 16.77
N LEU A 295 19.23 -13.54 16.24
CA LEU A 295 18.02 -12.89 16.76
C LEU A 295 16.83 -13.85 16.72
N THR A 296 16.74 -14.63 15.67
CA THR A 296 15.74 -15.66 15.49
C THR A 296 15.86 -16.78 16.53
N PHE A 297 17.06 -17.26 16.76
CA PHE A 297 17.33 -18.29 17.79
C PHE A 297 16.97 -17.81 19.20
N ARG A 298 17.32 -16.58 19.54
CA ARG A 298 16.97 -15.99 20.84
C ARG A 298 15.47 -15.89 21.08
N SER A 299 14.69 -15.64 20.02
CA SER A 299 13.24 -15.47 20.14
C SER A 299 12.48 -16.80 20.21
N ASN A 300 13.06 -17.92 19.75
CA ASN A 300 12.37 -19.21 19.60
C ASN A 300 12.96 -20.37 20.44
N GLY A 301 14.05 -20.12 21.19
CA GLY A 301 14.74 -21.15 21.95
C GLY A 301 15.53 -22.13 21.06
N GLN A 302 16.30 -23.04 21.70
CA GLN A 302 17.21 -23.97 21.00
C GLN A 302 16.49 -25.17 20.35
N ASN A 303 15.19 -25.12 20.11
CA ASN A 303 14.45 -26.24 19.53
C ASN A 303 14.47 -26.12 17.99
N TRP A 304 15.31 -26.96 17.35
CA TRP A 304 15.51 -27.01 15.90
C TRP A 304 14.22 -27.26 15.10
N GLU A 305 13.28 -28.02 15.62
CA GLU A 305 11.99 -28.24 14.96
C GLU A 305 11.12 -26.99 14.94
N LYS A 306 11.15 -26.21 16.03
CA LYS A 306 10.51 -24.91 16.08
C LYS A 306 11.22 -23.94 15.15
N TYR A 307 12.54 -24.02 15.03
CA TYR A 307 13.35 -23.21 14.13
C TYR A 307 13.06 -23.53 12.66
N LEU A 308 13.02 -24.81 12.29
CA LEU A 308 12.69 -25.23 10.93
C LEU A 308 11.23 -24.89 10.57
N ARG A 309 10.29 -25.05 11.50
CA ARG A 309 8.91 -24.59 11.33
C ARG A 309 8.84 -23.08 11.26
N TRP A 310 9.71 -22.38 11.96
CA TRP A 310 9.80 -20.93 11.91
C TRP A 310 10.49 -20.46 10.63
N LEU A 311 11.56 -21.07 10.15
CA LEU A 311 12.14 -20.85 8.82
C LEU A 311 11.08 -21.08 7.71
N ASN A 312 10.31 -22.14 7.80
CA ASN A 312 9.19 -22.37 6.91
C ASN A 312 8.12 -21.28 7.02
N ARG A 313 7.79 -20.81 8.21
CA ARG A 313 6.89 -19.69 8.41
C ARG A 313 7.51 -18.36 7.98
N LEU A 314 8.82 -18.19 8.14
CA LEU A 314 9.59 -17.06 7.63
C LEU A 314 9.46 -16.94 6.12
N TYR A 315 9.56 -18.05 5.42
CA TYR A 315 9.39 -18.10 3.98
C TYR A 315 7.92 -18.00 3.55
N PHE A 316 6.98 -18.51 4.34
CA PHE A 316 5.60 -18.70 3.89
C PHE A 316 4.54 -17.88 4.63
N SER A 317 4.83 -17.24 5.77
CA SER A 317 3.83 -16.45 6.49
C SER A 317 4.22 -14.97 6.72
N THR A 318 4.58 -14.58 7.91
CA THR A 318 4.71 -13.15 8.23
C THR A 318 6.08 -12.57 7.83
N TYR A 319 7.11 -13.37 7.89
CA TYR A 319 8.50 -12.96 7.59
C TYR A 319 8.87 -13.28 6.14
N GLY A 320 8.31 -14.32 5.56
CA GLY A 320 8.39 -14.57 4.14
C GLY A 320 7.62 -13.53 3.33
N LYS A 321 6.53 -12.98 3.88
CA LYS A 321 5.88 -11.79 3.34
C LYS A 321 6.76 -10.54 3.43
N TYR A 322 7.71 -10.52 4.34
CA TYR A 322 8.65 -9.42 4.55
C TYR A 322 9.94 -9.58 3.72
N TYR A 323 10.58 -10.74 3.78
CA TYR A 323 11.82 -11.02 3.04
C TYR A 323 11.61 -11.25 1.55
N LEU A 324 10.55 -11.94 1.16
CA LEU A 324 10.24 -12.17 -0.25
C LEU A 324 9.88 -10.89 -1.01
N PRO A 325 9.11 -9.94 -0.46
CA PRO A 325 8.97 -8.63 -1.08
C PRO A 325 10.30 -7.89 -1.18
N LEU A 326 11.12 -7.89 -0.11
CA LEU A 326 12.46 -7.31 -0.11
C LEU A 326 13.35 -7.92 -1.20
N LEU A 327 13.43 -9.23 -1.27
CA LEU A 327 14.18 -9.94 -2.32
C LEU A 327 13.63 -9.66 -3.72
N LYS A 328 12.30 -9.53 -3.88
CA LYS A 328 11.69 -9.15 -5.16
C LYS A 328 12.04 -7.74 -5.59
N VAL A 329 12.08 -6.78 -4.65
CA VAL A 329 12.52 -5.40 -4.91
C VAL A 329 13.92 -5.38 -5.48
N ILE A 330 14.81 -6.05 -4.79
CA ILE A 330 16.20 -6.11 -5.11
C ILE A 330 16.40 -6.80 -6.48
N TYR A 331 15.63 -7.85 -6.78
CA TYR A 331 15.64 -8.51 -8.09
C TYR A 331 15.08 -7.63 -9.22
N ARG A 332 14.04 -6.86 -8.96
CA ARG A 332 13.42 -5.99 -9.98
C ARG A 332 14.29 -4.80 -10.36
N TYR A 333 15.06 -4.24 -9.41
CA TYR A 333 15.89 -3.06 -9.67
C TYR A 333 17.26 -3.35 -10.27
N ASN A 334 17.47 -4.52 -10.85
CA ASN A 334 18.73 -4.91 -11.52
C ASN A 334 19.99 -4.86 -10.63
N HIS A 335 19.82 -4.79 -9.33
CA HIS A 335 20.93 -4.89 -8.37
C HIS A 335 21.32 -6.36 -8.11
N ARG A 336 21.15 -7.23 -9.11
CA ARG A 336 21.53 -8.66 -9.07
C ARG A 336 22.94 -8.84 -8.54
N GLU A 337 23.85 -7.97 -8.90
CA GLU A 337 25.25 -8.06 -8.48
C GLU A 337 25.44 -7.77 -7.00
N ARG A 338 24.68 -6.84 -6.42
CA ARG A 338 24.76 -6.53 -5.00
C ARG A 338 24.15 -7.59 -4.11
N LEU A 339 23.22 -8.37 -4.63
CA LEU A 339 22.55 -9.45 -3.89
C LEU A 339 23.21 -10.82 -4.06
N ARG A 340 23.90 -11.06 -5.17
CA ARG A 340 24.60 -12.34 -5.36
C ARG A 340 25.41 -12.78 -4.15
N PRO A 341 26.17 -11.90 -3.46
CA PRO A 341 26.88 -12.28 -2.23
C PRO A 341 25.93 -12.70 -1.11
N TYR A 342 24.81 -12.00 -0.93
CA TYR A 342 23.84 -12.29 0.13
C TYR A 342 23.02 -13.54 -0.15
N LEU A 343 22.61 -13.76 -1.41
CA LEU A 343 21.96 -15.01 -1.81
C LEU A 343 22.90 -16.21 -1.66
N ARG A 344 24.17 -16.05 -2.04
CA ARG A 344 25.19 -17.09 -1.81
C ARG A 344 25.44 -17.32 -0.33
N GLN A 345 25.52 -16.27 0.48
CA GLN A 345 25.63 -16.39 1.95
C GLN A 345 24.39 -17.04 2.53
N PHE A 346 23.21 -16.74 2.04
CA PHE A 346 21.97 -17.39 2.45
C PHE A 346 21.94 -18.87 2.08
N ASP A 347 22.38 -19.22 0.88
CA ASP A 347 22.52 -20.63 0.45
C ASP A 347 23.59 -21.37 1.24
N VAL A 348 24.74 -20.76 1.49
CA VAL A 348 25.81 -21.32 2.32
C VAL A 348 25.32 -21.52 3.74
N LEU A 349 24.65 -20.55 4.32
CA LEU A 349 24.21 -20.59 5.71
C LEU A 349 23.03 -21.53 5.92
N THR A 350 22.09 -21.62 5.00
CA THR A 350 21.03 -22.63 5.03
C THR A 350 21.60 -24.02 4.84
N THR A 351 22.64 -24.16 4.02
CA THR A 351 23.35 -25.44 3.83
C THR A 351 24.16 -25.82 5.06
N GLU A 352 24.85 -24.88 5.69
CA GLU A 352 25.63 -25.12 6.93
C GLU A 352 24.72 -25.42 8.13
N LEU A 353 23.64 -24.67 8.29
CA LEU A 353 22.64 -24.94 9.33
C LEU A 353 22.00 -26.30 9.14
N TYR A 354 21.75 -26.68 7.90
CA TYR A 354 21.20 -27.97 7.56
C TYR A 354 22.19 -29.11 7.85
N ARG A 355 23.48 -28.95 7.50
CA ARG A 355 24.54 -29.91 7.85
C ARG A 355 24.70 -30.06 9.37
N SER A 356 24.70 -28.95 10.09
CA SER A 356 24.76 -28.93 11.54
C SER A 356 23.56 -29.62 12.19
N TYR A 357 22.38 -29.44 11.62
CA TYR A 357 21.17 -30.13 12.05
C TYR A 357 21.25 -31.65 11.82
N GLN A 358 21.72 -32.07 10.63
CA GLN A 358 21.92 -33.51 10.36
C GLN A 358 22.90 -34.17 11.31
N GLN A 359 23.99 -33.46 11.67
CA GLN A 359 25.00 -33.95 12.59
C GLN A 359 24.51 -34.09 14.03
N THR A 360 23.59 -33.20 14.46
CA THR A 360 23.06 -33.16 15.83
C THR A 360 21.82 -34.02 16.04
N SER A 361 21.03 -34.27 14.99
CA SER A 361 19.73 -34.96 15.11
C SER A 361 19.74 -36.46 14.81
N GLY A 362 20.84 -37.00 14.29
CA GLY A 362 20.93 -38.43 13.94
C GLY A 362 19.93 -38.90 12.88
N LEU A 363 19.19 -37.98 12.26
CA LEU A 363 18.14 -38.27 11.27
C LEU A 363 18.73 -38.22 9.85
N GLY A 364 18.95 -39.38 9.29
CA GLY A 364 19.29 -39.55 7.89
C GLY A 364 18.07 -39.27 7.01
N SER A 365 18.27 -38.37 6.09
CA SER A 365 17.57 -38.03 4.85
C SER A 365 16.92 -36.65 4.80
N ALA A 366 17.45 -35.89 3.87
CA ALA A 366 17.41 -34.43 3.74
C ALA A 366 16.36 -33.88 2.74
N ALA A 367 15.50 -34.71 2.21
CA ALA A 367 14.69 -34.37 1.06
C ALA A 367 13.66 -33.22 1.24
N PRO A 368 12.95 -33.03 2.36
CA PRO A 368 11.84 -32.06 2.39
C PRO A 368 12.29 -30.61 2.46
N LEU A 369 13.41 -30.29 3.12
CA LEU A 369 13.84 -28.91 3.35
C LEU A 369 14.48 -28.30 2.10
N ASN A 370 15.37 -29.07 1.45
CA ASN A 370 16.01 -28.67 0.21
C ASN A 370 14.99 -28.48 -0.91
N GLN A 371 13.96 -29.32 -1.00
CA GLN A 371 12.90 -29.13 -1.99
C GLN A 371 12.06 -27.86 -1.74
N SER A 372 11.76 -27.53 -0.48
CA SER A 372 11.01 -26.34 -0.13
C SER A 372 11.81 -25.05 -0.34
N VAL A 373 13.10 -25.07 0.03
CA VAL A 373 14.03 -23.95 -0.21
C VAL A 373 14.31 -23.81 -1.70
N ASN A 374 14.61 -24.87 -2.41
CA ASN A 374 14.85 -24.87 -3.85
C ASN A 374 13.58 -24.53 -4.64
N ARG A 375 12.39 -24.96 -4.21
CA ARG A 375 11.11 -24.48 -4.77
C ARG A 375 10.89 -22.99 -4.54
N ALA A 376 11.21 -22.48 -3.37
CA ALA A 376 11.11 -21.05 -3.09
C ALA A 376 12.12 -20.26 -3.93
N ILE A 377 13.36 -20.73 -4.03
CA ILE A 377 14.41 -20.12 -4.88
C ILE A 377 14.03 -20.23 -6.36
N SER A 378 13.57 -21.39 -6.87
CA SER A 378 13.16 -21.55 -8.26
C SER A 378 11.91 -20.77 -8.60
N LYS A 379 10.95 -20.70 -7.69
CA LYS A 379 9.69 -19.97 -7.91
C LYS A 379 9.87 -18.45 -7.86
N TYR A 380 10.85 -17.96 -7.07
CA TYR A 380 11.06 -16.53 -6.83
C TYR A 380 12.45 -16.05 -7.19
N GLY A 381 13.41 -16.95 -7.42
CA GLY A 381 14.82 -16.69 -7.70
C GLY A 381 15.25 -16.88 -9.16
N SER A 382 14.48 -17.53 -10.00
CA SER A 382 14.78 -17.62 -11.43
C SER A 382 14.19 -16.42 -12.15
N PRO A 383 14.98 -15.65 -12.92
CA PRO A 383 14.42 -14.77 -13.91
C PRO A 383 13.72 -15.66 -14.93
N LYS A 384 12.46 -15.41 -15.21
CA LYS A 384 11.90 -15.84 -16.51
C LYS A 384 12.84 -15.24 -17.54
N SER A 385 13.59 -16.10 -18.21
CA SER A 385 14.29 -15.72 -19.41
C SER A 385 13.26 -15.09 -20.33
N GLU A 386 13.42 -13.81 -20.60
CA GLU A 386 12.80 -13.21 -21.75
C GLU A 386 13.37 -13.95 -22.97
N ARG A 387 12.65 -14.92 -23.46
CA ARG A 387 12.82 -15.43 -24.82
C ARG A 387 11.67 -14.85 -25.63
N GLY A 388 12.10 -14.12 -26.69
CA GLY A 388 11.28 -13.74 -27.82
C GLY A 388 10.47 -12.48 -27.64
#